data_25c2b43c5a7c68a747e2cd94b3708f3b
#
_entry.id   25c2b43c5a7c68a747e2cd94b3708f3b
#
_cell.length_a   1.000
_cell.length_b   1.000
_cell.length_c   1.000
_cell.angle_alpha   90.00
_cell.angle_beta   90.00
_cell.angle_gamma   90.00
#
_symmetry.space_group_name_H-M   'P 1'
#
loop_
_entity.id
_entity.type
_entity.pdbx_description
1 polymer ?
#
loop_
_entity_poly.entity_id
_entity_poly.type
_entity_poly.pdbx_seq_one_letter_code
_entity_poly.pdbx_strand_id
1 'polypeptide(L)'
;NAATLTFKGITTDLGTAGNEKISFTASPTLLNDMIGTWAVIQGAGADNSGHYSTMSGGNVITHTYDTTGDLGLAAGGATTTHDAGGTASTLLGNQTVYALRTNANVDMGVFTLNLGAANAGTLGQAGLILNAGAGIGGLPGSQVNFGTNVLSIYTDDAAASIISAPITNFRNNASNTL
;
A
#
# COMPACT_ATOMS: atom_id res chain seq x y z
N ASN A 1 -9.09 -13.19 8.63
CA ASN A 1 -7.68 -12.86 8.86
C ASN A 1 -7.15 -12.23 7.56
N ALA A 2 -6.71 -10.97 7.63
CA ALA A 2 -5.98 -10.36 6.54
C ALA A 2 -4.53 -10.82 6.64
N ALA A 3 -4.04 -11.54 5.63
CA ALA A 3 -2.65 -11.92 5.51
C ALA A 3 -2.05 -11.22 4.28
N THR A 4 -0.80 -10.83 4.36
CA THR A 4 -0.05 -10.32 3.20
C THR A 4 0.61 -11.51 2.50
N LEU A 5 0.49 -11.58 1.18
CA LEU A 5 1.20 -12.52 0.34
C LEU A 5 2.32 -11.77 -0.39
N THR A 6 3.55 -12.26 -0.22
CA THR A 6 4.70 -11.67 -0.89
C THR A 6 5.15 -12.56 -2.05
N PHE A 7 5.27 -11.96 -3.22
CA PHE A 7 5.89 -12.55 -4.41
C PHE A 7 7.32 -12.05 -4.53
N LYS A 8 8.28 -12.93 -4.71
CA LYS A 8 9.69 -12.55 -4.82
C LYS A 8 10.41 -13.41 -5.85
N GLY A 9 11.17 -12.79 -6.73
CA GLY A 9 12.16 -13.47 -7.56
C GLY A 9 13.41 -13.84 -6.75
N ILE A 10 14.13 -14.88 -7.13
CA ILE A 10 15.35 -15.32 -6.44
C ILE A 10 16.55 -14.54 -6.97
N THR A 11 16.70 -14.48 -8.29
CA THR A 11 17.87 -13.89 -8.96
C THR A 11 17.53 -12.66 -9.80
N THR A 12 16.29 -12.56 -10.28
CA THR A 12 15.81 -11.43 -11.10
C THR A 12 14.43 -11.00 -10.62
N ASP A 13 14.06 -9.76 -10.91
CA ASP A 13 12.72 -9.26 -10.63
C ASP A 13 11.67 -10.05 -11.39
N LEU A 14 10.49 -10.20 -10.80
CA LEU A 14 9.41 -10.95 -11.42
C LEU A 14 8.83 -10.23 -12.64
N GLY A 15 8.45 -11.00 -13.64
CA GLY A 15 7.45 -10.62 -14.63
C GLY A 15 7.93 -10.03 -15.93
N THR A 16 9.16 -9.53 -16.07
CA THR A 16 9.67 -8.99 -17.33
C THR A 16 10.31 -10.06 -18.20
N ALA A 17 10.47 -9.78 -19.51
CA ALA A 17 11.11 -10.72 -20.44
C ALA A 17 12.52 -11.08 -19.99
N GLY A 18 12.81 -12.38 -19.88
CA GLY A 18 14.07 -12.91 -19.38
C GLY A 18 14.14 -13.07 -17.85
N ASN A 19 13.15 -12.58 -17.12
CA ASN A 19 13.07 -12.65 -15.66
C ASN A 19 12.28 -13.88 -15.19
N GLU A 20 12.37 -14.15 -13.90
CA GLU A 20 11.56 -15.16 -13.22
C GLU A 20 10.08 -14.82 -13.34
N LYS A 21 9.20 -15.83 -13.35
CA LYS A 21 7.77 -15.64 -13.56
C LYS A 21 6.96 -16.40 -12.54
N ILE A 22 5.92 -15.74 -12.04
CA ILE A 22 4.84 -16.37 -11.31
C ILE A 22 3.58 -16.13 -12.13
N SER A 23 2.88 -17.20 -12.49
CA SER A 23 1.64 -17.12 -13.26
C SER A 23 0.51 -17.83 -12.53
N PHE A 24 -0.69 -17.36 -12.74
CA PHE A 24 -1.90 -18.02 -12.26
C PHE A 24 -2.55 -18.79 -13.41
N THR A 25 -3.04 -19.99 -13.13
CA THR A 25 -3.82 -20.80 -14.10
C THR A 25 -5.09 -20.06 -14.52
N ALA A 26 -5.71 -19.34 -13.59
CA ALA A 26 -6.79 -18.41 -13.85
C ALA A 26 -6.41 -17.04 -13.25
N SER A 27 -6.41 -16.00 -14.07
CA SER A 27 -6.06 -14.66 -13.59
C SER A 27 -7.04 -14.19 -12.52
N PRO A 28 -6.56 -13.65 -11.39
CA PRO A 28 -7.42 -13.04 -10.39
C PRO A 28 -8.11 -11.80 -10.98
N THR A 29 -9.31 -11.50 -10.45
CA THR A 29 -9.95 -10.21 -10.74
C THR A 29 -9.13 -9.10 -10.10
N LEU A 30 -8.71 -8.12 -10.90
CA LEU A 30 -7.97 -6.97 -10.40
C LEU A 30 -8.93 -5.93 -9.80
N LEU A 31 -8.47 -5.27 -8.74
CA LEU A 31 -9.18 -4.15 -8.12
C LEU A 31 -8.24 -2.93 -8.16
N ASN A 32 -8.66 -1.86 -8.83
CA ASN A 32 -7.81 -0.71 -9.16
C ASN A 32 -6.46 -1.16 -9.75
N ASP A 33 -6.55 -2.04 -10.76
CA ASP A 33 -5.41 -2.63 -11.48
C ASP A 33 -4.40 -3.38 -10.59
N MET A 34 -4.75 -3.74 -9.36
CA MET A 34 -3.94 -4.56 -8.45
C MET A 34 -4.59 -5.93 -8.21
N ILE A 35 -3.76 -6.94 -7.92
CA ILE A 35 -4.24 -8.26 -7.43
C ILE A 35 -5.02 -8.06 -6.12
N GLY A 36 -4.58 -7.11 -5.30
CA GLY A 36 -5.21 -6.69 -4.06
C GLY A 36 -4.18 -5.98 -3.18
N THR A 37 -4.64 -5.23 -2.19
CA THR A 37 -3.75 -4.52 -1.26
C THR A 37 -2.92 -5.45 -0.36
N TRP A 38 -3.28 -6.73 -0.30
CA TRP A 38 -2.59 -7.80 0.42
C TRP A 38 -1.47 -8.47 -0.39
N ALA A 39 -1.40 -8.22 -1.70
CA ALA A 39 -0.49 -8.88 -2.63
C ALA A 39 0.70 -7.95 -2.94
N VAL A 40 1.85 -8.27 -2.39
CA VAL A 40 3.07 -7.48 -2.47
C VAL A 40 4.10 -8.21 -3.32
N ILE A 41 4.80 -7.49 -4.18
CA ILE A 41 5.96 -7.95 -4.92
C ILE A 41 7.21 -7.29 -4.37
N GLN A 42 8.28 -8.06 -4.17
CA GLN A 42 9.60 -7.56 -3.78
C GLN A 42 10.58 -7.66 -4.94
N GLY A 43 11.57 -6.78 -4.96
CA GLY A 43 12.74 -6.90 -5.83
C GLY A 43 13.54 -8.18 -5.56
N ALA A 44 14.31 -8.61 -6.53
CA ALA A 44 15.15 -9.80 -6.43
C ALA A 44 16.34 -9.61 -5.48
N GLY A 45 16.88 -10.72 -5.03
CA GLY A 45 18.08 -10.74 -4.21
C GLY A 45 17.88 -10.07 -2.85
N ALA A 46 18.71 -9.07 -2.54
CA ALA A 46 18.69 -8.34 -1.27
C ALA A 46 17.69 -7.17 -1.22
N ASP A 47 17.05 -6.83 -2.33
CA ASP A 47 16.02 -5.82 -2.33
C ASP A 47 14.73 -6.38 -1.71
N ASN A 48 14.40 -5.88 -0.52
CA ASN A 48 13.21 -6.25 0.21
C ASN A 48 12.11 -5.19 0.10
N SER A 49 12.34 -4.12 -0.66
CA SER A 49 11.32 -3.08 -0.81
C SER A 49 10.05 -3.65 -1.45
N GLY A 50 8.92 -3.42 -0.80
CA GLY A 50 7.62 -3.90 -1.27
C GLY A 50 6.99 -2.92 -2.27
N HIS A 51 6.32 -3.49 -3.26
CA HIS A 51 5.42 -2.79 -4.18
C HIS A 51 4.09 -3.54 -4.23
N TYR A 52 3.02 -2.88 -4.61
CA TYR A 52 1.80 -3.59 -4.97
C TYR A 52 2.02 -4.40 -6.25
N SER A 53 1.29 -5.47 -6.40
CA SER A 53 1.38 -6.36 -7.54
C SER A 53 0.17 -6.29 -8.44
N THR A 54 0.39 -6.47 -9.73
CA THR A 54 -0.62 -6.58 -10.77
C THR A 54 -0.32 -7.76 -11.69
N MET A 55 -1.14 -7.91 -12.73
CA MET A 55 -0.98 -8.95 -13.74
C MET A 55 -0.75 -8.35 -15.12
N SER A 56 0.22 -8.88 -15.85
CA SER A 56 0.44 -8.56 -17.27
C SER A 56 0.87 -9.80 -18.01
N GLY A 57 0.24 -10.07 -19.14
CA GLY A 57 0.53 -11.26 -19.95
C GLY A 57 0.43 -12.59 -19.18
N GLY A 58 -0.47 -12.67 -18.18
CA GLY A 58 -0.63 -13.83 -17.31
C GLY A 58 0.40 -13.96 -16.19
N ASN A 59 1.32 -13.02 -16.04
CA ASN A 59 2.37 -13.04 -15.04
C ASN A 59 2.15 -11.96 -13.98
N VAL A 60 2.60 -12.23 -12.74
CA VAL A 60 2.67 -11.24 -11.67
C VAL A 60 3.80 -10.25 -11.97
N ILE A 61 3.48 -8.97 -11.95
CA ILE A 61 4.43 -7.88 -12.15
C ILE A 61 4.19 -6.78 -11.11
N THR A 62 5.12 -5.84 -11.01
CA THR A 62 4.95 -4.63 -10.20
C THR A 62 3.82 -3.77 -10.76
N HIS A 63 2.95 -3.30 -9.88
CA HIS A 63 1.87 -2.37 -10.21
C HIS A 63 2.44 -1.01 -10.62
N THR A 64 1.84 -0.38 -11.63
CA THR A 64 2.14 1.01 -12.01
C THR A 64 1.23 1.94 -11.24
N TYR A 65 1.80 2.82 -10.43
CA TYR A 65 1.04 3.75 -9.58
C TYR A 65 0.42 4.88 -10.40
N ASP A 66 -0.79 5.30 -10.00
CA ASP A 66 -1.51 6.40 -10.67
C ASP A 66 -0.82 7.75 -10.43
N THR A 67 -0.27 7.94 -9.24
CA THR A 67 0.46 9.14 -8.85
C THR A 67 1.74 8.79 -8.09
N THR A 68 2.76 9.63 -8.22
CA THR A 68 4.06 9.47 -7.56
C THR A 68 4.55 10.79 -6.97
N GLY A 69 5.47 10.70 -6.00
CA GLY A 69 6.14 11.85 -5.38
C GLY A 69 5.50 12.30 -4.06
N ASP A 70 5.57 13.60 -3.76
CA ASP A 70 5.05 14.13 -2.49
C ASP A 70 3.54 13.93 -2.35
N LEU A 71 3.15 13.14 -1.35
CA LEU A 71 1.74 12.85 -1.05
C LEU A 71 0.95 14.12 -0.71
N GLY A 72 1.58 15.11 -0.11
CA GLY A 72 0.94 16.40 0.23
C GLY A 72 0.48 17.20 -0.99
N LEU A 73 1.09 16.95 -2.15
CA LEU A 73 0.79 17.60 -3.43
C LEU A 73 -0.01 16.69 -4.36
N ALA A 74 -0.27 15.44 -3.97
CA ALA A 74 -0.94 14.48 -4.81
C ALA A 74 -2.40 14.83 -5.04
N ALA A 75 -2.84 14.77 -6.29
CA ALA A 75 -4.27 14.73 -6.62
C ALA A 75 -4.78 13.30 -6.35
N GLY A 76 -5.10 13.01 -5.10
CA GLY A 76 -5.55 11.69 -4.66
C GLY A 76 -7.05 11.50 -4.82
N GLY A 77 -7.49 10.26 -4.75
CA GLY A 77 -8.90 9.84 -4.77
C GLY A 77 -9.06 8.42 -4.23
N ALA A 78 -10.29 8.05 -3.94
CA ALA A 78 -10.61 6.75 -3.35
C ALA A 78 -10.23 5.52 -4.22
N THR A 79 -9.86 5.73 -5.48
CA THR A 79 -9.37 4.68 -6.40
C THR A 79 -7.90 4.86 -6.77
N THR A 80 -7.27 5.97 -6.34
CA THR A 80 -5.90 6.32 -6.73
C THR A 80 -4.88 5.54 -5.89
N THR A 81 -3.95 4.88 -6.55
CA THR A 81 -2.75 4.31 -5.94
C THR A 81 -1.61 5.33 -5.96
N HIS A 82 -0.93 5.52 -4.85
CA HIS A 82 0.13 6.51 -4.73
C HIS A 82 1.45 5.90 -4.27
N ASP A 83 2.55 6.26 -4.94
CA ASP A 83 3.92 5.95 -4.53
C ASP A 83 4.67 7.25 -4.19
N ALA A 84 4.81 7.52 -2.91
CA ALA A 84 5.64 8.63 -2.43
C ALA A 84 7.14 8.37 -2.61
N GLY A 85 7.54 7.12 -2.89
CA GLY A 85 8.93 6.75 -3.07
C GLY A 85 9.79 7.14 -1.86
N GLY A 86 10.99 7.66 -2.13
CA GLY A 86 11.92 8.16 -1.11
C GLY A 86 11.71 9.64 -0.74
N THR A 87 10.64 10.28 -1.19
CA THR A 87 10.34 11.68 -0.91
C THR A 87 9.56 11.81 0.40
N ALA A 88 10.14 12.51 1.38
CA ALA A 88 9.39 12.84 2.59
C ALA A 88 8.20 13.74 2.22
N SER A 89 7.04 13.40 2.73
CA SER A 89 5.78 14.09 2.41
C SER A 89 5.26 14.85 3.63
N THR A 90 4.74 16.04 3.40
CA THR A 90 4.01 16.82 4.41
C THR A 90 2.61 17.13 3.88
N LEU A 91 1.57 16.67 4.57
CA LEU A 91 0.21 16.93 4.14
C LEU A 91 -0.15 18.40 4.30
N LEU A 92 -0.72 19.00 3.25
CA LEU A 92 -1.22 20.38 3.24
C LEU A 92 -2.74 20.44 3.42
N GLY A 93 -3.39 19.29 3.56
CA GLY A 93 -4.83 19.10 3.73
C GLY A 93 -5.12 17.62 3.93
N ASN A 94 -6.39 17.28 4.15
CA ASN A 94 -6.80 15.89 4.18
C ASN A 94 -6.53 15.23 2.82
N GLN A 95 -5.89 14.07 2.84
CA GLN A 95 -5.61 13.29 1.64
C GLN A 95 -6.42 12.01 1.61
N THR A 96 -6.76 11.57 0.40
CA THR A 96 -7.45 10.29 0.18
C THR A 96 -6.75 9.54 -0.95
N VAL A 97 -6.30 8.32 -0.67
CA VAL A 97 -5.76 7.40 -1.69
C VAL A 97 -6.26 5.99 -1.42
N TYR A 98 -6.40 5.17 -2.47
CA TYR A 98 -6.80 3.78 -2.32
C TYR A 98 -5.73 2.97 -1.60
N ALA A 99 -4.50 3.14 -2.02
CA ALA A 99 -3.33 2.47 -1.46
C ALA A 99 -2.10 3.37 -1.53
N LEU A 100 -1.30 3.35 -0.49
CA LEU A 100 -0.07 4.14 -0.35
C LEU A 100 1.15 3.23 -0.23
N ARG A 101 2.19 3.57 -0.97
CA ARG A 101 3.55 3.09 -0.76
C ARG A 101 4.46 4.26 -0.44
N THR A 102 5.37 4.10 0.52
CA THR A 102 6.39 5.10 0.82
C THR A 102 7.68 4.45 1.35
N ASN A 103 8.82 5.05 1.03
CA ASN A 103 10.14 4.72 1.57
C ASN A 103 10.65 5.86 2.47
N ALA A 104 9.85 6.88 2.74
CA ALA A 104 10.20 8.03 3.57
C ALA A 104 9.04 8.41 4.49
N ASN A 105 9.32 9.26 5.47
CA ASN A 105 8.32 9.67 6.43
C ASN A 105 7.22 10.53 5.80
N VAL A 106 6.00 10.34 6.30
CA VAL A 106 4.83 11.17 6.02
C VAL A 106 4.46 11.93 7.29
N ASP A 107 4.63 13.26 7.26
CA ASP A 107 4.14 14.17 8.29
C ASP A 107 2.72 14.63 7.91
N MET A 108 1.75 14.22 8.69
CA MET A 108 0.36 14.55 8.45
C MET A 108 -0.06 15.91 9.02
N GLY A 109 0.83 16.62 9.75
CA GLY A 109 0.43 17.84 10.45
C GLY A 109 -0.77 17.54 11.35
N VAL A 110 -1.90 18.24 11.13
CA VAL A 110 -3.18 18.02 11.81
C VAL A 110 -4.22 17.32 10.94
N PHE A 111 -3.81 16.86 9.76
CA PHE A 111 -4.72 16.37 8.74
C PHE A 111 -4.99 14.85 8.84
N THR A 112 -5.99 14.41 8.09
CA THR A 112 -6.37 13.00 7.98
C THR A 112 -5.84 12.42 6.67
N LEU A 113 -5.22 11.24 6.77
CA LEU A 113 -4.92 10.39 5.63
C LEU A 113 -6.00 9.30 5.54
N ASN A 114 -6.85 9.39 4.52
CA ASN A 114 -7.86 8.38 4.24
C ASN A 114 -7.29 7.34 3.28
N LEU A 115 -7.32 6.07 3.66
CA LEU A 115 -6.87 4.93 2.86
C LEU A 115 -8.04 4.02 2.50
N GLY A 116 -8.08 3.62 1.23
CA GLY A 116 -9.07 2.70 0.69
C GLY A 116 -10.31 3.40 0.11
N ALA A 117 -11.05 2.62 -0.68
CA ALA A 117 -12.32 3.05 -1.26
C ALA A 117 -13.48 2.62 -0.35
N ALA A 118 -14.39 3.54 -0.07
CA ALA A 118 -15.70 3.17 0.46
C ALA A 118 -16.53 2.56 -0.67
N ASN A 119 -16.52 1.25 -0.80
CA ASN A 119 -17.42 0.55 -1.71
C ASN A 119 -18.71 0.23 -0.98
N ALA A 120 -19.82 0.84 -1.42
CA ALA A 120 -21.14 0.52 -0.90
C ALA A 120 -21.44 -0.98 -1.15
N GLY A 121 -21.57 -1.75 -0.08
CA GLY A 121 -22.03 -3.14 -0.13
C GLY A 121 -20.98 -4.23 -0.31
N THR A 122 -19.73 -3.92 -0.59
CA THR A 122 -18.61 -4.89 -0.64
C THR A 122 -17.54 -4.55 0.38
N LEU A 123 -16.78 -5.56 0.81
CA LEU A 123 -15.60 -5.34 1.64
C LEU A 123 -14.57 -4.57 0.82
N GLY A 124 -14.44 -3.28 1.06
CA GLY A 124 -13.38 -2.48 0.50
C GLY A 124 -12.02 -2.94 1.02
N GLN A 125 -10.97 -2.58 0.31
CA GLN A 125 -9.59 -2.84 0.70
C GLN A 125 -8.86 -1.51 0.86
N ALA A 126 -7.92 -1.47 1.78
CA ALA A 126 -6.98 -0.39 1.96
C ALA A 126 -5.57 -0.96 2.08
N GLY A 127 -4.60 -0.32 1.47
CA GLY A 127 -3.22 -0.79 1.49
C GLY A 127 -2.24 0.25 1.98
N LEU A 128 -1.26 -0.21 2.76
CA LEU A 128 -0.16 0.61 3.22
C LEU A 128 1.14 -0.19 3.14
N ILE A 129 2.10 0.29 2.36
CA ILE A 129 3.45 -0.24 2.28
C ILE A 129 4.41 0.80 2.84
N LEU A 130 5.12 0.44 3.90
CA LEU A 130 6.17 1.24 4.54
C LEU A 130 7.51 0.54 4.36
N ASN A 131 8.35 1.05 3.48
CA ASN A 131 9.68 0.51 3.25
C ASN A 131 10.75 1.37 3.94
N ALA A 132 11.95 0.83 4.11
CA ALA A 132 13.15 1.51 4.60
C ALA A 132 12.95 2.23 5.95
N GLY A 133 12.08 1.70 6.81
CA GLY A 133 11.78 2.31 8.10
C GLY A 133 10.92 3.57 8.02
N ALA A 134 10.20 3.77 6.91
CA ALA A 134 9.28 4.89 6.76
C ALA A 134 8.24 4.94 7.88
N GLY A 135 7.92 6.14 8.33
CA GLY A 135 6.94 6.38 9.38
C GLY A 135 5.79 7.27 8.92
N ILE A 136 4.64 7.12 9.58
CA ILE A 136 3.49 8.01 9.40
C ILE A 136 3.17 8.62 10.76
N GLY A 137 3.22 9.94 10.85
CA GLY A 137 2.94 10.66 12.08
C GLY A 137 2.38 12.05 11.82
N GLY A 138 2.03 12.75 12.91
CA GLY A 138 1.55 14.11 12.84
C GLY A 138 1.30 14.68 14.23
N LEU A 139 0.73 15.87 14.27
CA LEU A 139 0.35 16.57 15.48
C LEU A 139 -0.97 16.01 16.08
N PRO A 140 -1.32 16.36 17.33
CA PRO A 140 -2.62 16.01 17.89
C PRO A 140 -3.77 16.44 16.96
N GLY A 141 -4.69 15.50 16.68
CA GLY A 141 -5.78 15.68 15.72
C GLY A 141 -5.56 15.01 14.38
N SER A 142 -4.31 14.65 14.03
CA SER A 142 -4.05 13.84 12.83
C SER A 142 -4.53 12.41 13.04
N GLN A 143 -4.90 11.73 11.94
CA GLN A 143 -5.32 10.33 11.98
C GLN A 143 -5.13 9.63 10.64
N VAL A 144 -4.86 8.34 10.68
CA VAL A 144 -4.94 7.46 9.52
C VAL A 144 -6.30 6.74 9.57
N ASN A 145 -7.14 7.01 8.58
CA ASN A 145 -8.51 6.54 8.53
C ASN A 145 -8.67 5.51 7.41
N PHE A 146 -9.11 4.31 7.75
CA PHE A 146 -9.33 3.21 6.80
C PHE A 146 -10.79 3.01 6.43
N GLY A 147 -11.69 3.84 6.96
CA GLY A 147 -13.14 3.68 6.74
C GLY A 147 -13.61 2.29 7.18
N THR A 148 -14.42 1.63 6.34
CA THR A 148 -14.91 0.26 6.59
C THR A 148 -14.11 -0.80 5.85
N ASN A 149 -12.89 -0.49 5.42
CA ASN A 149 -12.07 -1.34 4.57
C ASN A 149 -11.29 -2.40 5.37
N VAL A 150 -10.96 -3.49 4.70
CA VAL A 150 -9.97 -4.45 5.20
C VAL A 150 -8.59 -3.84 4.95
N LEU A 151 -7.83 -3.66 6.02
CA LEU A 151 -6.50 -3.10 5.97
C LEU A 151 -5.45 -4.18 5.73
N SER A 152 -4.55 -3.92 4.80
CA SER A 152 -3.29 -4.65 4.63
C SER A 152 -2.12 -3.70 4.85
N ILE A 153 -1.26 -4.00 5.83
CA ILE A 153 -0.02 -3.27 6.07
C ILE A 153 1.14 -4.20 5.77
N TYR A 154 2.07 -3.71 4.96
CA TYR A 154 3.35 -4.35 4.70
C TYR A 154 4.48 -3.43 5.15
N THR A 155 5.49 -4.01 5.79
CA THR A 155 6.78 -3.36 6.09
C THR A 155 7.90 -4.24 5.59
N ASP A 156 8.96 -3.63 5.05
CA ASP A 156 10.18 -4.37 4.76
C ASP A 156 11.01 -4.59 6.04
N ASP A 157 12.02 -5.44 5.96
CA ASP A 157 12.88 -5.78 7.10
C ASP A 157 14.04 -4.79 7.30
N ALA A 158 14.14 -3.73 6.50
CA ALA A 158 15.31 -2.86 6.49
C ALA A 158 15.46 -2.03 7.76
N ALA A 159 14.34 -1.54 8.32
CA ALA A 159 14.27 -0.81 9.57
C ALA A 159 12.84 -0.82 10.13
N ALA A 160 12.70 -0.52 11.42
CA ALA A 160 11.39 -0.44 12.05
C ALA A 160 10.56 0.71 11.47
N SER A 161 9.40 0.40 10.91
CA SER A 161 8.42 1.38 10.49
C SER A 161 7.47 1.71 11.64
N ILE A 162 7.07 2.97 11.75
CA ILE A 162 6.25 3.45 12.87
C ILE A 162 5.04 4.22 12.34
N ILE A 163 3.86 3.86 12.83
CA ILE A 163 2.66 4.68 12.68
C ILE A 163 2.36 5.26 14.06
N SER A 164 2.71 6.53 14.27
CA SER A 164 2.48 7.23 15.53
C SER A 164 1.13 7.97 15.58
N ALA A 165 0.50 8.17 14.43
CA ALA A 165 -0.84 8.74 14.37
C ALA A 165 -1.91 7.70 14.74
N PRO A 166 -3.02 8.12 15.38
CA PRO A 166 -4.14 7.23 15.62
C PRO A 166 -4.67 6.58 14.35
N ILE A 167 -4.88 5.28 14.40
CA ILE A 167 -5.57 4.53 13.33
C ILE A 167 -7.06 4.47 13.70
N THR A 168 -7.90 4.94 12.80
CA THR A 168 -9.35 5.05 13.05
C THR A 168 -10.16 4.34 11.98
N ASN A 169 -11.42 4.00 12.34
CA ASN A 169 -12.41 3.43 11.43
C ASN A 169 -11.92 2.20 10.65
N PHE A 170 -11.05 1.38 11.23
CA PHE A 170 -10.77 0.07 10.65
C PHE A 170 -11.94 -0.86 10.98
N ARG A 171 -12.29 -1.71 10.02
CA ARG A 171 -13.32 -2.72 10.26
C ARG A 171 -12.81 -3.74 11.26
N ASN A 172 -13.29 -3.63 12.47
CA ASN A 172 -13.20 -4.71 13.43
C ASN A 172 -14.17 -5.80 12.95
N ASN A 173 -13.66 -6.81 12.27
CA ASN A 173 -14.43 -8.02 12.12
C ASN A 173 -14.57 -8.59 13.53
N ALA A 174 -15.79 -8.77 14.03
CA ALA A 174 -16.11 -9.10 15.44
C ALA A 174 -15.40 -10.38 15.97
N SER A 175 -14.52 -10.96 15.20
CA SER A 175 -13.64 -12.08 15.55
C SER A 175 -12.19 -11.67 15.85
N ASN A 176 -11.82 -10.39 15.72
CA ASN A 176 -10.46 -9.90 15.99
C ASN A 176 -10.50 -8.87 17.11
N THR A 177 -10.50 -9.35 18.34
CA THR A 177 -9.95 -8.59 19.46
C THR A 177 -8.43 -8.54 19.29
N LEU A 178 -7.87 -7.33 19.18
CA LEU A 178 -6.44 -7.11 19.39
C LEU A 178 -6.08 -7.44 20.83
#